data_3784b8fb3050effbda2663fc03c31f17
#
_entry.id   3784b8fb3050effbda2663fc03c31f17
#
_cell.length_a   1.000
_cell.length_b   1.000
_cell.length_c   1.000
_cell.angle_alpha   90.00
_cell.angle_beta   90.00
_cell.angle_gamma   90.00
#
_symmetry.space_group_name_H-M   'P 1'
#
loop_
_entity.id
_entity.type
_entity.pdbx_description
1 polymer ?
#
loop_
_entity_poly.entity_id
_entity_poly.type
_entity_poly.pdbx_seq_one_letter_code
_entity_poly.pdbx_strand_id
1 'polypeptide(L)'
;MRSSINSLLFLSVLLLISCDLDQSDTSWSKHFHKLIEGVKNLPMKKIAVAAAEDDFVLEAIKIAKEEGLAESILVGDEKKIRDIAKTINMDLSQFEVINEPEPASAAKVAVKLVHDGVADMYMKGLISTKDFLRSVLDKEVGLRTGRVLTHVGVFEVKGIDQLLFLSDQAFIMYPTLEEKIKIIENALDIANACGIKNPKVAPLAAVEVVNPKMPATVDAAELTKMNNEGKIKGCIIDGPLSLDMAISKEACSHKKGLDRKITGDANILLFPDIHTGNVAYKMLVHTAHFVNGAILSGTSAPCILTSRSDSVATRVNSIVL
;
A
#
# COMPACT_ATOMS: atom_id res chain seq x y z
N MET A 1 27.69 -12.26 -60.04
CA MET A 1 27.93 -11.13 -59.10
C MET A 1 26.65 -10.33 -58.91
N ARG A 2 26.05 -10.36 -57.75
CA ARG A 2 24.89 -9.65 -57.19
C ARG A 2 23.97 -10.64 -56.48
N SER A 3 24.28 -10.92 -55.21
CA SER A 3 23.28 -11.28 -54.19
C SER A 3 24.01 -11.46 -52.84
N SER A 4 24.23 -10.43 -52.08
CA SER A 4 24.73 -10.53 -50.71
C SER A 4 24.71 -9.17 -50.02
N ILE A 5 23.56 -8.48 -49.93
CA ILE A 5 23.45 -7.24 -49.16
C ILE A 5 22.09 -7.13 -48.39
N ASN A 6 21.25 -8.14 -48.38
CA ASN A 6 19.93 -8.02 -47.74
C ASN A 6 19.73 -8.87 -46.47
N SER A 7 20.79 -9.47 -45.88
CA SER A 7 20.65 -10.29 -44.70
C SER A 7 21.12 -9.65 -43.38
N LEU A 8 21.65 -8.43 -43.41
CA LEU A 8 22.19 -7.76 -42.21
C LEU A 8 21.28 -6.70 -41.60
N LEU A 9 20.15 -6.36 -42.22
CA LEU A 9 19.23 -5.32 -41.70
C LEU A 9 18.01 -5.90 -40.93
N PHE A 10 17.83 -7.23 -40.88
CA PHE A 10 16.71 -7.86 -40.15
C PHE A 10 17.09 -8.42 -38.79
N LEU A 11 18.38 -8.39 -38.40
CA LEU A 11 18.84 -8.88 -37.10
C LEU A 11 19.00 -7.79 -36.03
N SER A 12 18.83 -6.52 -36.37
CA SER A 12 19.02 -5.40 -35.44
C SER A 12 17.71 -4.83 -34.84
N VAL A 13 16.55 -5.38 -35.21
CA VAL A 13 15.23 -4.91 -34.70
C VAL A 13 14.62 -5.85 -33.66
N LEU A 14 15.21 -7.03 -33.44
CA LEU A 14 14.67 -8.04 -32.47
C LEU A 14 15.39 -8.02 -31.10
N LEU A 15 16.17 -7.00 -30.79
CA LEU A 15 16.94 -6.91 -29.55
C LEU A 15 16.52 -5.76 -28.61
N LEU A 16 15.30 -5.25 -28.75
CA LEU A 16 14.81 -4.14 -27.91
C LEU A 16 13.39 -4.33 -27.38
N ILE A 17 13.00 -5.54 -27.00
CA ILE A 17 11.83 -5.74 -26.12
C ILE A 17 12.13 -6.89 -25.15
N SER A 18 13.17 -6.78 -24.34
CA SER A 18 13.10 -7.21 -22.95
C SER A 18 12.98 -5.90 -22.15
N CYS A 19 11.78 -5.48 -21.93
CA CYS A 19 11.52 -4.44 -20.97
C CYS A 19 11.64 -5.12 -19.58
N ASP A 20 12.88 -5.46 -19.18
CA ASP A 20 13.22 -5.63 -17.79
C ASP A 20 13.03 -4.25 -17.19
N LEU A 21 11.86 -4.04 -16.57
CA LEU A 21 11.60 -2.87 -15.74
C LEU A 21 12.60 -2.95 -14.59
N ASP A 22 13.76 -2.33 -14.76
CA ASP A 22 14.75 -2.20 -13.69
C ASP A 22 14.14 -1.37 -12.57
N GLN A 23 13.60 -2.06 -11.58
CA GLN A 23 13.02 -1.47 -10.37
C GLN A 23 14.12 -1.01 -9.38
N SER A 24 15.39 -1.24 -9.66
CA SER A 24 16.50 -0.92 -8.74
C SER A 24 16.80 0.58 -8.70
N ASP A 25 16.59 1.32 -9.80
CA ASP A 25 16.75 2.77 -9.81
C ASP A 25 15.51 3.48 -9.24
N THR A 26 15.59 3.84 -7.96
CA THR A 26 14.59 4.65 -7.26
C THR A 26 15.01 6.09 -7.02
N SER A 27 16.08 6.56 -7.66
CA SER A 27 16.61 7.92 -7.51
C SER A 27 15.60 9.03 -7.87
N TRP A 28 14.61 8.70 -8.69
CA TRP A 28 13.50 9.58 -9.06
C TRP A 28 12.42 9.69 -7.97
N SER A 29 12.35 8.78 -6.98
CA SER A 29 11.39 8.78 -5.88
C SER A 29 11.71 9.91 -4.91
N LYS A 30 10.83 10.88 -4.80
CA LYS A 30 11.01 12.06 -3.93
C LYS A 30 10.18 11.93 -2.65
N HIS A 31 8.99 11.36 -2.78
CA HIS A 31 8.04 11.29 -1.68
C HIS A 31 8.45 10.24 -0.66
N PHE A 32 8.76 9.01 -1.10
CA PHE A 32 9.23 7.98 -0.17
C PHE A 32 10.58 8.34 0.47
N HIS A 33 11.52 8.94 -0.27
CA HIS A 33 12.76 9.44 0.34
C HIS A 33 12.47 10.48 1.44
N LYS A 34 11.53 11.41 1.19
CA LYS A 34 11.13 12.40 2.20
C LYS A 34 10.45 11.76 3.41
N LEU A 35 9.62 10.74 3.22
CA LEU A 35 8.98 9.99 4.30
C LEU A 35 10.03 9.27 5.16
N ILE A 36 10.97 8.55 4.53
CA ILE A 36 12.08 7.87 5.21
C ILE A 36 12.89 8.84 6.05
N GLU A 37 13.33 9.96 5.48
CA GLU A 37 14.07 10.99 6.21
C GLU A 37 13.24 11.63 7.33
N GLY A 38 11.93 11.79 7.11
CA GLY A 38 11.01 12.27 8.13
C GLY A 38 10.92 11.36 9.35
N VAL A 39 10.81 10.05 9.10
CA VAL A 39 10.73 9.01 10.16
C VAL A 39 12.00 8.93 10.99
N LYS A 40 13.19 9.07 10.38
CA LYS A 40 14.49 9.08 11.09
C LYS A 40 14.59 10.17 12.17
N ASN A 41 13.80 11.22 12.06
CA ASN A 41 13.75 12.32 13.03
C ASN A 41 12.70 12.13 14.14
N LEU A 42 11.94 11.01 14.12
CA LEU A 42 10.92 10.70 15.11
C LEU A 42 11.45 9.68 16.14
N PRO A 43 10.83 9.57 17.33
CA PRO A 43 11.13 8.49 18.25
C PRO A 43 10.90 7.14 17.58
N MET A 44 11.91 6.27 17.65
CA MET A 44 11.86 4.96 17.02
C MET A 44 10.73 4.12 17.58
N LYS A 45 9.92 3.54 16.70
CA LYS A 45 8.76 2.71 17.02
C LYS A 45 9.14 1.23 17.00
N LYS A 46 8.40 0.41 17.75
CA LYS A 46 8.66 -1.02 17.88
C LYS A 46 7.59 -1.83 17.14
N ILE A 47 8.03 -2.79 16.34
CA ILE A 47 7.17 -3.68 15.55
C ILE A 47 7.14 -5.06 16.21
N ALA A 48 5.96 -5.64 16.42
CA ALA A 48 5.80 -7.06 16.70
C ALA A 48 5.57 -7.82 15.40
N VAL A 49 6.49 -8.71 15.04
CA VAL A 49 6.45 -9.49 13.78
C VAL A 49 5.91 -10.87 14.08
N ALA A 50 4.79 -11.25 13.45
CA ALA A 50 4.15 -12.56 13.59
C ALA A 50 4.71 -13.58 12.61
N ALA A 51 5.16 -14.74 13.09
CA ALA A 51 5.81 -15.79 12.28
C ALA A 51 6.98 -15.20 11.47
N ALA A 52 8.00 -14.72 12.18
CA ALA A 52 9.09 -13.93 11.62
C ALA A 52 10.11 -14.73 10.79
N GLU A 53 9.98 -16.05 10.71
CA GLU A 53 10.84 -16.96 9.95
C GLU A 53 10.65 -16.89 8.43
N ASP A 54 10.88 -15.70 7.86
CA ASP A 54 10.82 -15.40 6.43
C ASP A 54 12.02 -14.52 6.08
N ASP A 55 12.77 -14.89 5.05
CA ASP A 55 14.00 -14.21 4.64
C ASP A 55 13.77 -12.76 4.21
N PHE A 56 12.75 -12.50 3.40
CA PHE A 56 12.41 -11.14 2.97
C PHE A 56 11.91 -10.26 4.13
N VAL A 57 11.19 -10.86 5.10
CA VAL A 57 10.75 -10.14 6.29
C VAL A 57 11.95 -9.80 7.17
N LEU A 58 12.81 -10.77 7.47
CA LEU A 58 14.00 -10.54 8.31
C LEU A 58 14.97 -9.55 7.67
N GLU A 59 15.14 -9.59 6.35
CA GLU A 59 15.97 -8.61 5.63
C GLU A 59 15.37 -7.20 5.72
N ALA A 60 14.06 -7.04 5.56
CA ALA A 60 13.40 -5.74 5.73
C ALA A 60 13.51 -5.22 7.17
N ILE A 61 13.36 -6.08 8.16
CA ILE A 61 13.54 -5.73 9.58
C ILE A 61 14.99 -5.34 9.90
N LYS A 62 15.97 -6.07 9.35
CA LYS A 62 17.39 -5.72 9.45
C LYS A 62 17.66 -4.32 8.92
N ILE A 63 17.20 -4.03 7.70
CA ILE A 63 17.37 -2.70 7.07
C ILE A 63 16.66 -1.63 7.91
N ALA A 64 15.45 -1.88 8.37
CA ALA A 64 14.72 -0.92 9.20
C ALA A 64 15.48 -0.57 10.50
N LYS A 65 16.14 -1.54 11.12
CA LYS A 65 16.98 -1.32 12.30
C LYS A 65 18.27 -0.56 11.96
N GLU A 66 18.99 -0.99 10.92
CA GLU A 66 20.26 -0.37 10.47
C GLU A 66 20.06 1.09 10.03
N GLU A 67 18.94 1.39 9.38
CA GLU A 67 18.58 2.74 8.95
C GLU A 67 17.93 3.60 10.06
N GLY A 68 17.71 3.04 11.26
CA GLY A 68 17.12 3.77 12.38
C GLY A 68 15.63 4.07 12.21
N LEU A 69 14.88 3.25 11.45
CA LEU A 69 13.46 3.44 11.16
C LEU A 69 12.57 2.81 12.23
N ALA A 70 12.88 1.59 12.68
CA ALA A 70 12.10 0.89 13.67
C ALA A 70 12.92 -0.17 14.42
N GLU A 71 12.50 -0.50 15.65
CA GLU A 71 12.90 -1.69 16.39
C GLU A 71 11.91 -2.82 16.16
N SER A 72 12.30 -4.08 16.50
CA SER A 72 11.40 -5.20 16.27
C SER A 72 11.53 -6.28 17.32
N ILE A 73 10.39 -6.91 17.66
CA ILE A 73 10.28 -8.16 18.40
C ILE A 73 9.89 -9.25 17.39
N LEU A 74 10.71 -10.29 17.29
CA LEU A 74 10.53 -11.38 16.33
C LEU A 74 9.82 -12.55 17.04
N VAL A 75 8.58 -12.83 16.68
CA VAL A 75 7.80 -13.93 17.24
C VAL A 75 7.67 -15.03 16.21
N GLY A 76 8.15 -16.24 16.50
CA GLY A 76 8.12 -17.35 15.54
C GLY A 76 9.03 -18.52 15.96
N ASP A 77 9.35 -19.40 15.01
CA ASP A 77 10.29 -20.51 15.21
C ASP A 77 11.72 -19.96 15.34
N GLU A 78 12.19 -19.85 16.58
CA GLU A 78 13.51 -19.28 16.91
C GLU A 78 14.63 -19.97 16.14
N LYS A 79 14.58 -21.30 15.96
CA LYS A 79 15.62 -22.01 15.21
C LYS A 79 15.67 -21.56 13.76
N LYS A 80 14.53 -21.48 13.09
CA LYS A 80 14.46 -21.02 11.69
C LYS A 80 14.84 -19.55 11.58
N ILE A 81 14.39 -18.68 12.50
CA ILE A 81 14.79 -17.28 12.55
C ILE A 81 16.32 -17.18 12.63
N ARG A 82 16.98 -17.95 13.53
CA ARG A 82 18.43 -17.96 13.68
C ARG A 82 19.15 -18.49 12.43
N ASP A 83 18.60 -19.51 11.78
CA ASP A 83 19.21 -20.07 10.56
C ASP A 83 19.10 -19.08 9.38
N ILE A 84 17.97 -18.43 9.19
CA ILE A 84 17.80 -17.38 8.17
C ILE A 84 18.71 -16.18 8.47
N ALA A 85 18.73 -15.70 9.72
CA ALA A 85 19.56 -14.56 10.12
C ALA A 85 21.05 -14.75 9.79
N LYS A 86 21.57 -15.98 9.95
CA LYS A 86 22.94 -16.32 9.52
C LYS A 86 23.13 -16.14 8.02
N THR A 87 22.15 -16.56 7.19
CA THR A 87 22.27 -16.49 5.72
C THR A 87 22.28 -15.06 5.21
N ILE A 88 21.55 -14.16 5.87
CA ILE A 88 21.44 -12.73 5.52
C ILE A 88 22.42 -11.83 6.32
N ASN A 89 23.34 -12.41 7.11
CA ASN A 89 24.26 -11.70 8.00
C ASN A 89 23.54 -10.69 8.92
N MET A 90 22.46 -11.13 9.58
CA MET A 90 21.71 -10.35 10.57
C MET A 90 22.21 -10.68 11.98
N ASP A 91 22.61 -9.66 12.73
CA ASP A 91 23.01 -9.80 14.12
C ASP A 91 21.78 -9.86 15.03
N LEU A 92 21.35 -11.09 15.39
CA LEU A 92 20.17 -11.30 16.25
C LEU A 92 20.34 -10.83 17.69
N SER A 93 21.56 -10.52 18.15
CA SER A 93 21.76 -9.98 19.51
C SER A 93 21.10 -8.60 19.69
N GLN A 94 20.76 -7.92 18.59
CA GLN A 94 20.10 -6.63 18.58
C GLN A 94 18.57 -6.72 18.56
N PHE A 95 18.00 -7.93 18.58
CA PHE A 95 16.56 -8.17 18.46
C PHE A 95 16.07 -9.07 19.60
N GLU A 96 14.89 -8.75 20.10
CA GLU A 96 14.17 -9.66 20.99
C GLU A 96 13.53 -10.77 20.16
N VAL A 97 13.76 -12.03 20.51
CA VAL A 97 13.18 -13.20 19.83
C VAL A 97 12.32 -13.96 20.84
N ILE A 98 11.05 -14.16 20.51
CA ILE A 98 10.10 -14.96 21.27
C ILE A 98 9.84 -16.25 20.51
N ASN A 99 10.24 -17.38 21.11
CA ASN A 99 10.07 -18.68 20.47
C ASN A 99 8.62 -19.15 20.54
N GLU A 100 7.92 -19.11 19.42
CA GLU A 100 6.56 -19.58 19.23
C GLU A 100 6.43 -20.22 17.85
N PRO A 101 6.74 -21.52 17.71
CA PRO A 101 6.87 -22.17 16.39
C PRO A 101 5.55 -22.35 15.64
N GLU A 102 4.40 -22.30 16.31
CA GLU A 102 3.09 -22.46 15.67
C GLU A 102 2.62 -21.07 15.14
N PRO A 103 2.42 -20.90 13.80
CA PRO A 103 2.18 -19.58 13.22
C PRO A 103 0.93 -18.85 13.77
N ALA A 104 -0.16 -19.56 14.05
CA ALA A 104 -1.36 -18.93 14.58
C ALA A 104 -1.17 -18.47 16.04
N SER A 105 -0.37 -19.22 16.83
CA SER A 105 0.03 -18.84 18.19
C SER A 105 1.01 -17.68 18.15
N ALA A 106 2.01 -17.71 17.27
CA ALA A 106 2.91 -16.57 17.02
C ALA A 106 2.15 -15.28 16.69
N ALA A 107 1.12 -15.37 15.85
CA ALA A 107 0.27 -14.23 15.54
C ALA A 107 -0.50 -13.72 16.79
N LYS A 108 -1.01 -14.61 17.63
CA LYS A 108 -1.70 -14.23 18.87
C LYS A 108 -0.75 -13.57 19.86
N VAL A 109 0.47 -14.07 20.00
CA VAL A 109 1.51 -13.48 20.86
C VAL A 109 1.91 -12.11 20.32
N ALA A 110 2.22 -12.00 19.05
CA ALA A 110 2.67 -10.74 18.44
C ALA A 110 1.59 -9.64 18.49
N VAL A 111 0.32 -9.97 18.16
CA VAL A 111 -0.77 -8.98 18.25
C VAL A 111 -1.03 -8.56 19.69
N LYS A 112 -0.86 -9.47 20.67
CA LYS A 112 -0.99 -9.16 22.09
C LYS A 112 0.09 -8.18 22.56
N LEU A 113 1.32 -8.28 22.08
CA LEU A 113 2.38 -7.31 22.40
C LEU A 113 1.98 -5.88 21.97
N VAL A 114 1.30 -5.76 20.84
CA VAL A 114 0.79 -4.46 20.38
C VAL A 114 -0.43 -4.02 21.19
N HIS A 115 -1.35 -4.93 21.49
CA HIS A 115 -2.53 -4.65 22.31
C HIS A 115 -2.13 -4.13 23.70
N ASP A 116 -1.11 -4.71 24.32
CA ASP A 116 -0.61 -4.37 25.64
C ASP A 116 0.32 -3.14 25.64
N GLY A 117 0.62 -2.55 24.48
CA GLY A 117 1.48 -1.38 24.33
C GLY A 117 2.99 -1.67 24.48
N VAL A 118 3.41 -2.93 24.40
CA VAL A 118 4.83 -3.36 24.39
C VAL A 118 5.46 -3.08 23.03
N ALA A 119 4.68 -3.17 21.96
CA ALA A 119 5.03 -2.77 20.62
C ALA A 119 3.99 -1.77 20.07
N ASP A 120 4.40 -0.95 19.12
CA ASP A 120 3.58 0.11 18.51
C ASP A 120 2.86 -0.36 17.24
N MET A 121 3.43 -1.33 16.53
CA MET A 121 2.97 -1.78 15.22
C MET A 121 2.96 -3.30 15.13
N TYR A 122 2.06 -3.84 14.33
CA TYR A 122 1.92 -5.26 14.08
C TYR A 122 2.27 -5.61 12.63
N MET A 123 3.20 -6.53 12.41
CA MET A 123 3.65 -6.92 11.06
C MET A 123 3.41 -8.40 10.78
N LYS A 124 2.92 -8.68 9.57
CA LYS A 124 2.74 -10.02 9.03
C LYS A 124 4.06 -10.59 8.52
N GLY A 125 4.48 -11.74 9.03
CA GLY A 125 5.56 -12.57 8.49
C GLY A 125 5.04 -13.78 7.70
N LEU A 126 5.57 -14.97 7.96
CA LEU A 126 5.24 -16.22 7.27
C LEU A 126 3.93 -16.84 7.77
N ILE A 127 2.84 -16.11 7.67
CA ILE A 127 1.51 -16.55 8.09
C ILE A 127 0.49 -16.28 6.98
N SER A 128 -0.62 -17.03 6.96
CA SER A 128 -1.71 -16.78 6.02
C SER A 128 -2.39 -15.43 6.34
N THR A 129 -2.89 -14.73 5.31
CA THR A 129 -3.66 -13.50 5.52
C THR A 129 -4.89 -13.75 6.39
N LYS A 130 -5.52 -14.92 6.27
CA LYS A 130 -6.67 -15.33 7.08
C LYS A 130 -6.32 -15.39 8.58
N ASP A 131 -5.21 -16.03 8.93
CA ASP A 131 -4.82 -16.18 10.34
C ASP A 131 -4.28 -14.88 10.93
N PHE A 132 -3.57 -14.08 10.11
CA PHE A 132 -3.18 -12.72 10.48
C PHE A 132 -4.41 -11.86 10.81
N LEU A 133 -5.41 -11.83 9.93
CA LEU A 133 -6.65 -11.08 10.18
C LEU A 133 -7.44 -11.63 11.36
N ARG A 134 -7.42 -12.95 11.57
CA ARG A 134 -8.05 -13.55 12.74
C ARG A 134 -7.42 -13.03 14.04
N SER A 135 -6.09 -12.89 14.10
CA SER A 135 -5.41 -12.31 15.27
C SER A 135 -5.72 -10.82 15.44
N VAL A 136 -5.73 -10.03 14.35
CA VAL A 136 -6.14 -8.61 14.38
C VAL A 136 -7.57 -8.44 14.91
N LEU A 137 -8.47 -9.34 14.53
CA LEU A 137 -9.88 -9.32 14.91
C LEU A 137 -10.20 -10.11 16.18
N ASP A 138 -9.20 -10.64 16.89
CA ASP A 138 -9.41 -11.33 18.16
C ASP A 138 -10.16 -10.43 19.15
N LYS A 139 -11.08 -11.04 19.93
CA LYS A 139 -11.95 -10.27 20.84
C LYS A 139 -11.25 -9.83 22.12
N GLU A 140 -10.19 -10.54 22.53
CA GLU A 140 -9.50 -10.34 23.80
C GLU A 140 -8.20 -9.54 23.62
N VAL A 141 -7.42 -9.89 22.59
CA VAL A 141 -6.07 -9.34 22.37
C VAL A 141 -5.88 -8.70 21.00
N GLY A 142 -6.93 -8.60 20.21
CA GLY A 142 -6.87 -8.00 18.86
C GLY A 142 -6.87 -6.48 18.88
N LEU A 143 -6.75 -5.91 17.70
CA LEU A 143 -6.63 -4.46 17.46
C LEU A 143 -7.92 -3.86 16.90
N ARG A 144 -9.08 -4.34 17.33
CA ARG A 144 -10.40 -3.91 16.87
C ARG A 144 -10.75 -2.51 17.37
N THR A 145 -11.28 -1.68 16.47
CA THR A 145 -11.81 -0.35 16.80
C THR A 145 -13.32 -0.24 16.56
N GLY A 146 -13.94 -1.23 15.92
CA GLY A 146 -15.28 -1.13 15.36
C GLY A 146 -15.31 -0.46 13.99
N ARG A 147 -14.21 0.11 13.50
CA ARG A 147 -14.09 0.62 12.12
C ARG A 147 -14.00 -0.54 11.12
N VAL A 148 -14.38 -0.27 9.89
CA VAL A 148 -14.18 -1.21 8.78
C VAL A 148 -12.68 -1.32 8.50
N LEU A 149 -12.18 -2.54 8.31
CA LEU A 149 -10.80 -2.76 7.90
C LEU A 149 -10.66 -2.53 6.39
N THR A 150 -9.66 -1.76 6.00
CA THR A 150 -9.35 -1.48 4.60
C THR A 150 -7.85 -1.60 4.34
N HIS A 151 -7.48 -1.97 3.15
CA HIS A 151 -6.09 -1.99 2.72
C HIS A 151 -5.79 -0.75 1.88
N VAL A 152 -4.81 0.03 2.31
CA VAL A 152 -4.36 1.23 1.60
C VAL A 152 -2.98 0.97 1.03
N GLY A 153 -2.89 0.86 -0.30
CA GLY A 153 -1.62 0.84 -1.02
C GLY A 153 -1.19 2.26 -1.33
N VAL A 154 0.03 2.63 -0.94
CA VAL A 154 0.62 3.94 -1.23
C VAL A 154 1.65 3.77 -2.33
N PHE A 155 1.50 4.50 -3.42
CA PHE A 155 2.36 4.41 -4.59
C PHE A 155 2.94 5.76 -4.97
N GLU A 156 4.22 5.78 -5.26
CA GLU A 156 4.88 6.80 -6.06
C GLU A 156 5.19 6.16 -7.42
N VAL A 157 4.58 6.67 -8.49
CA VAL A 157 4.68 6.12 -9.84
C VAL A 157 5.49 7.07 -10.70
N LYS A 158 6.49 6.57 -11.41
CA LYS A 158 7.35 7.39 -12.28
C LYS A 158 6.51 8.06 -13.37
N GLY A 159 6.57 9.38 -13.43
CA GLY A 159 5.77 10.17 -14.38
C GLY A 159 4.44 10.70 -13.81
N ILE A 160 4.12 10.37 -12.55
CA ILE A 160 3.00 10.95 -11.80
C ILE A 160 3.59 11.76 -10.63
N ASP A 161 3.22 13.03 -10.53
CA ASP A 161 3.85 13.96 -9.58
C ASP A 161 3.43 13.74 -8.14
N GLN A 162 2.22 13.22 -7.90
CA GLN A 162 1.64 13.03 -6.56
C GLN A 162 1.74 11.59 -6.08
N LEU A 163 1.74 11.39 -4.74
CA LEU A 163 1.47 10.08 -4.15
C LEU A 163 0.04 9.64 -4.46
N LEU A 164 -0.12 8.38 -4.84
CA LEU A 164 -1.40 7.72 -5.06
C LEU A 164 -1.70 6.76 -3.90
N PHE A 165 -2.86 6.94 -3.28
CA PHE A 165 -3.40 6.08 -2.24
C PHE A 165 -4.55 5.25 -2.85
N LEU A 166 -4.33 3.97 -3.03
CA LEU A 166 -5.28 3.04 -3.64
C LEU A 166 -6.07 2.33 -2.55
N SER A 167 -7.40 2.43 -2.57
CA SER A 167 -8.27 1.76 -1.59
C SER A 167 -9.72 1.57 -2.12
N ASP A 168 -10.42 0.48 -1.77
CA ASP A 168 -9.92 -0.75 -1.20
C ASP A 168 -9.65 -1.74 -2.33
N GLN A 169 -8.52 -2.42 -2.29
CA GLN A 169 -8.16 -3.38 -3.35
C GLN A 169 -8.04 -4.82 -2.81
N ALA A 170 -8.38 -5.06 -1.52
CA ALA A 170 -8.06 -6.35 -0.91
C ALA A 170 -9.11 -6.94 0.04
N PHE A 171 -10.05 -6.17 0.60
CA PHE A 171 -10.92 -6.65 1.68
C PHE A 171 -12.41 -6.54 1.40
N ILE A 172 -12.90 -5.38 0.96
CA ILE A 172 -14.33 -5.14 0.81
C ILE A 172 -14.76 -5.44 -0.62
N MET A 173 -15.51 -6.52 -0.81
CA MET A 173 -15.86 -7.02 -2.14
C MET A 173 -16.68 -6.02 -2.95
N TYR A 174 -17.82 -5.61 -2.41
CA TYR A 174 -18.76 -4.68 -3.04
C TYR A 174 -19.20 -3.66 -1.98
N PRO A 175 -18.39 -2.61 -1.75
CA PRO A 175 -18.65 -1.66 -0.69
C PRO A 175 -19.96 -0.89 -0.95
N THR A 176 -20.81 -0.81 0.07
CA THR A 176 -21.95 0.10 0.11
C THR A 176 -21.48 1.55 0.14
N LEU A 177 -22.39 2.51 -0.09
CA LEU A 177 -22.06 3.94 0.04
C LEU A 177 -21.46 4.28 1.42
N GLU A 178 -22.03 3.72 2.49
CA GLU A 178 -21.55 3.92 3.86
C GLU A 178 -20.13 3.34 4.05
N GLU A 179 -19.89 2.15 3.52
CA GLU A 179 -18.55 1.54 3.56
C GLU A 179 -17.54 2.34 2.73
N LYS A 180 -17.94 2.91 1.59
CA LYS A 180 -17.09 3.81 0.78
C LYS A 180 -16.67 5.06 1.58
N ILE A 181 -17.56 5.62 2.40
CA ILE A 181 -17.21 6.71 3.31
C ILE A 181 -16.12 6.26 4.30
N LYS A 182 -16.26 5.04 4.86
CA LYS A 182 -15.26 4.49 5.80
C LYS A 182 -13.92 4.18 5.12
N ILE A 183 -13.95 3.73 3.88
CA ILE A 183 -12.74 3.54 3.06
C ILE A 183 -12.04 4.89 2.86
N ILE A 184 -12.78 5.96 2.54
CA ILE A 184 -12.23 7.30 2.41
C ILE A 184 -11.61 7.77 3.74
N GLU A 185 -12.33 7.65 4.86
CA GLU A 185 -11.83 8.04 6.18
C GLU A 185 -10.50 7.34 6.52
N ASN A 186 -10.41 6.04 6.28
CA ASN A 186 -9.19 5.25 6.49
C ASN A 186 -8.04 5.71 5.58
N ALA A 187 -8.32 5.97 4.30
CA ALA A 187 -7.31 6.44 3.35
C ALA A 187 -6.83 7.88 3.69
N LEU A 188 -7.73 8.72 4.20
CA LEU A 188 -7.39 10.08 4.68
C LEU A 188 -6.43 10.04 5.86
N ASP A 189 -6.62 9.12 6.82
CA ASP A 189 -5.69 8.97 7.95
C ASP A 189 -4.27 8.72 7.46
N ILE A 190 -4.09 7.81 6.49
CA ILE A 190 -2.78 7.48 5.92
C ILE A 190 -2.22 8.65 5.09
N ALA A 191 -3.05 9.27 4.23
CA ALA A 191 -2.61 10.40 3.42
C ALA A 191 -2.16 11.60 4.28
N ASN A 192 -2.89 11.89 5.37
CA ASN A 192 -2.52 12.94 6.32
C ASN A 192 -1.21 12.60 7.05
N ALA A 193 -1.01 11.34 7.47
CA ALA A 193 0.25 10.87 8.06
C ALA A 193 1.43 11.04 7.09
N CYS A 194 1.22 10.81 5.79
CA CYS A 194 2.20 11.09 4.74
C CYS A 194 2.37 12.60 4.43
N GLY A 195 1.72 13.49 5.18
CA GLY A 195 1.85 14.94 5.05
C GLY A 195 1.03 15.58 3.92
N ILE A 196 0.09 14.84 3.33
CA ILE A 196 -0.80 15.37 2.29
C ILE A 196 -1.93 16.17 2.96
N LYS A 197 -1.92 17.47 2.77
CA LYS A 197 -2.99 18.35 3.29
C LYS A 197 -4.13 18.45 2.27
N ASN A 198 -5.39 18.31 2.74
CA ASN A 198 -6.57 18.31 1.88
C ASN A 198 -6.47 17.34 0.70
N PRO A 199 -6.29 16.02 0.92
CA PRO A 199 -6.17 15.06 -0.15
C PRO A 199 -7.35 15.12 -1.12
N LYS A 200 -7.07 14.95 -2.41
CA LYS A 200 -8.08 14.87 -3.47
C LYS A 200 -8.49 13.42 -3.66
N VAL A 201 -9.76 13.13 -3.46
CA VAL A 201 -10.36 11.79 -3.57
C VAL A 201 -11.15 11.69 -4.86
N ALA A 202 -10.75 10.78 -5.72
CA ALA A 202 -11.45 10.43 -6.95
C ALA A 202 -12.22 9.12 -6.77
N PRO A 203 -13.55 9.15 -6.57
CA PRO A 203 -14.39 7.97 -6.71
C PRO A 203 -14.42 7.54 -8.18
N LEU A 204 -13.77 6.40 -8.47
CA LEU A 204 -13.52 5.95 -9.83
C LEU A 204 -14.77 5.29 -10.45
N ALA A 205 -14.98 5.59 -11.72
CA ALA A 205 -15.95 4.95 -12.59
C ALA A 205 -15.42 4.88 -14.02
N ALA A 206 -16.15 4.19 -14.91
CA ALA A 206 -15.76 4.09 -16.31
C ALA A 206 -16.06 5.37 -17.12
N VAL A 207 -16.91 6.26 -16.56
CA VAL A 207 -17.35 7.51 -17.21
C VAL A 207 -17.50 8.63 -16.18
N GLU A 208 -17.52 9.88 -16.66
CA GLU A 208 -17.55 11.09 -15.84
C GLU A 208 -18.96 11.65 -15.61
N VAL A 209 -19.98 10.95 -16.09
CA VAL A 209 -21.40 11.33 -15.96
C VAL A 209 -22.20 10.28 -15.21
N VAL A 210 -23.20 10.72 -14.46
CA VAL A 210 -24.08 9.82 -13.73
C VAL A 210 -24.94 9.00 -14.68
N ASN A 211 -24.86 7.69 -14.55
CA ASN A 211 -25.72 6.75 -15.26
C ASN A 211 -26.37 5.81 -14.24
N PRO A 212 -27.70 5.83 -14.07
CA PRO A 212 -28.41 4.97 -13.12
C PRO A 212 -28.20 3.45 -13.32
N LYS A 213 -27.78 3.05 -14.53
CA LYS A 213 -27.42 1.65 -14.84
C LYS A 213 -25.99 1.30 -14.43
N MET A 214 -25.22 2.27 -13.96
CA MET A 214 -23.85 2.12 -13.51
C MET A 214 -23.74 2.60 -12.05
N PRO A 215 -23.99 1.74 -11.05
CA PRO A 215 -24.03 2.13 -9.63
C PRO A 215 -22.80 2.89 -9.15
N ALA A 216 -21.63 2.55 -9.67
CA ALA A 216 -20.38 3.25 -9.34
C ALA A 216 -20.47 4.76 -9.60
N THR A 217 -21.16 5.19 -10.67
CA THR A 217 -21.33 6.61 -10.99
C THR A 217 -22.30 7.32 -10.06
N VAL A 218 -23.32 6.59 -9.60
CA VAL A 218 -24.34 7.10 -8.66
C VAL A 218 -23.70 7.34 -7.29
N ASP A 219 -22.98 6.35 -6.77
CA ASP A 219 -22.27 6.45 -5.50
C ASP A 219 -21.21 7.57 -5.54
N ALA A 220 -20.46 7.66 -6.63
CA ALA A 220 -19.43 8.69 -6.80
C ALA A 220 -20.02 10.11 -6.76
N ALA A 221 -21.17 10.31 -7.40
CA ALA A 221 -21.88 11.60 -7.37
C ALA A 221 -22.42 11.92 -5.97
N GLU A 222 -22.98 10.92 -5.26
CA GLU A 222 -23.50 11.12 -3.91
C GLU A 222 -22.35 11.44 -2.92
N LEU A 223 -21.20 10.75 -3.01
CA LEU A 223 -20.01 11.07 -2.21
C LEU A 223 -19.52 12.51 -2.47
N THR A 224 -19.50 12.95 -3.73
CA THR A 224 -19.16 14.31 -4.12
C THR A 224 -20.12 15.33 -3.51
N LYS A 225 -21.42 15.05 -3.58
CA LYS A 225 -22.47 15.89 -2.98
C LYS A 225 -22.32 15.95 -1.45
N MET A 226 -22.12 14.82 -0.77
CA MET A 226 -21.91 14.76 0.67
C MET A 226 -20.68 15.56 1.12
N ASN A 227 -19.60 15.55 0.34
CA ASN A 227 -18.42 16.37 0.59
C ASN A 227 -18.74 17.87 0.42
N ASN A 228 -19.46 18.26 -0.64
CA ASN A 228 -19.89 19.64 -0.86
C ASN A 228 -20.82 20.16 0.25
N GLU A 229 -21.65 19.30 0.83
CA GLU A 229 -22.53 19.60 1.96
C GLU A 229 -21.80 19.60 3.31
N GLY A 230 -20.50 19.30 3.34
CA GLY A 230 -19.69 19.24 4.57
C GLY A 230 -19.96 18.02 5.46
N LYS A 231 -20.61 16.97 4.93
CA LYS A 231 -20.82 15.70 5.63
C LYS A 231 -19.55 14.83 5.64
N ILE A 232 -18.76 14.88 4.58
CA ILE A 232 -17.42 14.29 4.49
C ILE A 232 -16.43 15.44 4.49
N LYS A 233 -15.49 15.45 5.44
CA LYS A 233 -14.56 16.56 5.68
C LYS A 233 -13.09 16.13 5.55
N GLY A 234 -12.19 17.10 5.49
CA GLY A 234 -10.73 16.87 5.47
C GLY A 234 -10.19 16.46 4.11
N CYS A 235 -11.00 16.56 3.06
CA CYS A 235 -10.62 16.23 1.69
C CYS A 235 -11.45 17.00 0.67
N ILE A 236 -11.05 16.90 -0.59
CA ILE A 236 -11.83 17.33 -1.76
C ILE A 236 -12.27 16.08 -2.49
N ILE A 237 -13.57 15.87 -2.64
CA ILE A 237 -14.10 14.74 -3.43
C ILE A 237 -14.68 15.27 -4.73
N ASP A 238 -14.34 14.64 -5.83
CA ASP A 238 -14.88 14.94 -7.16
C ASP A 238 -15.02 13.64 -7.98
N GLY A 239 -16.26 13.27 -8.25
CA GLY A 239 -16.63 12.07 -9.01
C GLY A 239 -18.04 12.16 -9.57
N PRO A 240 -18.41 11.24 -10.50
CA PRO A 240 -17.57 10.15 -11.01
C PRO A 240 -16.42 10.65 -11.89
N LEU A 241 -15.28 9.95 -11.84
CA LEU A 241 -14.13 10.20 -12.69
C LEU A 241 -13.58 8.88 -13.25
N SER A 242 -13.17 8.90 -14.52
CA SER A 242 -12.33 7.84 -15.07
C SER A 242 -10.90 7.97 -14.53
N LEU A 243 -10.16 6.86 -14.54
CA LEU A 243 -8.81 6.82 -13.97
C LEU A 243 -7.87 7.83 -14.64
N ASP A 244 -7.90 7.94 -15.95
CA ASP A 244 -7.06 8.87 -16.71
C ASP A 244 -7.33 10.33 -16.32
N MET A 245 -8.60 10.73 -16.15
CA MET A 245 -8.93 12.07 -15.67
C MET A 245 -8.51 12.30 -14.20
N ALA A 246 -8.51 11.26 -13.39
CA ALA A 246 -8.10 11.38 -11.99
C ALA A 246 -6.59 11.64 -11.84
N ILE A 247 -5.74 11.06 -12.71
CA ILE A 247 -4.27 11.06 -12.53
C ILE A 247 -3.47 11.74 -13.64
N SER A 248 -4.09 12.15 -14.77
CA SER A 248 -3.42 12.77 -15.91
C SER A 248 -4.02 14.13 -16.25
N LYS A 249 -3.23 15.19 -16.06
CA LYS A 249 -3.60 16.57 -16.46
C LYS A 249 -3.85 16.68 -17.96
N GLU A 250 -3.09 15.95 -18.76
CA GLU A 250 -3.24 15.92 -20.21
C GLU A 250 -4.59 15.30 -20.61
N ALA A 251 -4.94 14.15 -20.07
CA ALA A 251 -6.24 13.51 -20.33
C ALA A 251 -7.40 14.40 -19.89
N CYS A 252 -7.28 15.04 -18.72
CA CYS A 252 -8.28 15.98 -18.22
C CYS A 252 -8.47 17.17 -19.18
N SER A 253 -7.37 17.73 -19.70
CA SER A 253 -7.42 18.81 -20.70
C SER A 253 -8.11 18.37 -21.99
N HIS A 254 -7.75 17.22 -22.53
CA HIS A 254 -8.35 16.68 -23.77
C HIS A 254 -9.85 16.41 -23.63
N LYS A 255 -10.28 15.92 -22.47
CA LYS A 255 -11.71 15.65 -22.17
C LYS A 255 -12.48 16.89 -21.70
N LYS A 256 -11.88 18.11 -21.77
CA LYS A 256 -12.49 19.38 -21.32
C LYS A 256 -12.96 19.36 -19.85
N GLY A 257 -12.23 18.63 -19.00
CA GLY A 257 -12.55 18.49 -17.57
C GLY A 257 -11.86 19.51 -16.66
N LEU A 258 -11.42 20.67 -17.21
CA LEU A 258 -10.63 21.66 -16.45
C LEU A 258 -11.47 22.50 -15.45
N ASP A 259 -12.79 22.43 -15.54
CA ASP A 259 -13.74 23.05 -14.60
C ASP A 259 -14.03 22.15 -13.38
N ARG A 260 -13.47 20.95 -13.34
CA ARG A 260 -13.60 20.03 -12.20
C ARG A 260 -12.62 20.38 -11.07
N LYS A 261 -12.92 19.89 -9.85
CA LYS A 261 -12.04 20.10 -8.68
C LYS A 261 -10.78 19.24 -8.73
N ILE A 262 -10.88 18.08 -9.42
CA ILE A 262 -9.77 17.17 -9.70
C ILE A 262 -9.45 17.24 -11.19
N THR A 263 -8.23 17.61 -11.51
CA THR A 263 -7.75 17.85 -12.87
C THR A 263 -6.47 17.07 -13.16
N GLY A 264 -6.50 15.75 -12.89
CA GLY A 264 -5.34 14.87 -13.05
C GLY A 264 -4.38 14.88 -11.87
N ASP A 265 -4.85 15.32 -10.71
CA ASP A 265 -4.06 15.51 -9.49
C ASP A 265 -4.70 14.85 -8.25
N ALA A 266 -5.46 13.77 -8.45
CA ALA A 266 -6.01 12.98 -7.37
C ALA A 266 -4.90 12.33 -6.53
N ASN A 267 -5.09 12.31 -5.21
CA ASN A 267 -4.26 11.55 -4.30
C ASN A 267 -4.87 10.18 -3.98
N ILE A 268 -6.16 10.14 -3.63
CA ILE A 268 -6.85 8.92 -3.22
C ILE A 268 -7.72 8.44 -4.37
N LEU A 269 -7.45 7.21 -4.81
CA LEU A 269 -8.24 6.50 -5.81
C LEU A 269 -9.18 5.54 -5.10
N LEU A 270 -10.46 5.90 -5.02
CA LEU A 270 -11.50 5.06 -4.44
C LEU A 270 -12.06 4.13 -5.50
N PHE A 271 -11.85 2.83 -5.35
CA PHE A 271 -12.37 1.84 -6.28
C PHE A 271 -13.84 1.51 -5.99
N PRO A 272 -14.64 1.24 -7.03
CA PRO A 272 -16.04 0.88 -6.87
C PRO A 272 -16.24 -0.50 -6.22
N ASP A 273 -15.29 -1.41 -6.42
CA ASP A 273 -15.29 -2.79 -5.93
C ASP A 273 -13.87 -3.37 -5.89
N ILE A 274 -13.72 -4.52 -5.21
CA ILE A 274 -12.44 -5.21 -5.04
C ILE A 274 -11.82 -5.67 -6.37
N HIS A 275 -12.64 -6.03 -7.36
CA HIS A 275 -12.13 -6.55 -8.64
C HIS A 275 -11.39 -5.44 -9.37
N THR A 276 -12.02 -4.25 -9.46
CA THR A 276 -11.41 -3.06 -10.06
C THR A 276 -10.13 -2.66 -9.32
N GLY A 277 -10.17 -2.62 -7.99
CA GLY A 277 -9.02 -2.26 -7.17
C GLY A 277 -7.87 -3.27 -7.28
N ASN A 278 -8.17 -4.57 -7.21
CA ASN A 278 -7.15 -5.61 -7.27
C ASN A 278 -6.48 -5.71 -8.64
N VAL A 279 -7.26 -5.57 -9.73
CA VAL A 279 -6.72 -5.55 -11.09
C VAL A 279 -5.82 -4.33 -11.29
N ALA A 280 -6.26 -3.13 -10.88
CA ALA A 280 -5.47 -1.91 -10.98
C ALA A 280 -4.16 -2.01 -10.18
N TYR A 281 -4.21 -2.50 -8.94
CA TYR A 281 -3.03 -2.73 -8.11
C TYR A 281 -2.04 -3.67 -8.80
N LYS A 282 -2.51 -4.85 -9.25
CA LYS A 282 -1.64 -5.83 -9.91
C LYS A 282 -1.07 -5.31 -11.23
N MET A 283 -1.86 -4.55 -11.98
CA MET A 283 -1.39 -3.94 -13.21
C MET A 283 -0.24 -2.97 -12.93
N LEU A 284 -0.37 -2.07 -11.95
CA LEU A 284 0.71 -1.17 -11.53
C LEU A 284 1.97 -1.94 -11.14
N VAL A 285 1.84 -2.94 -10.27
CA VAL A 285 2.98 -3.72 -9.76
C VAL A 285 3.74 -4.47 -10.87
N HIS A 286 3.07 -4.87 -11.93
CA HIS A 286 3.70 -5.65 -12.99
C HIS A 286 4.06 -4.86 -14.25
N THR A 287 3.61 -3.60 -14.38
CA THR A 287 3.79 -2.85 -15.63
C THR A 287 4.35 -1.44 -15.45
N ALA A 288 4.35 -0.88 -14.23
CA ALA A 288 4.85 0.46 -13.98
C ALA A 288 6.21 0.45 -13.27
N HIS A 289 6.96 1.55 -13.39
CA HIS A 289 8.05 1.86 -12.47
C HIS A 289 7.45 2.56 -11.25
N PHE A 290 7.61 1.98 -10.08
CA PHE A 290 6.97 2.48 -8.86
C PHE A 290 7.86 2.23 -7.62
N VAL A 291 7.58 3.03 -6.59
CA VAL A 291 7.94 2.75 -5.19
C VAL A 291 6.64 2.66 -4.41
N ASN A 292 6.49 1.65 -3.57
CA ASN A 292 5.26 1.48 -2.81
C ASN A 292 5.48 0.96 -1.40
N GLY A 293 4.46 1.13 -0.58
CA GLY A 293 4.23 0.47 0.69
C GLY A 293 2.73 0.27 0.89
N ALA A 294 2.34 -0.51 1.90
CA ALA A 294 0.93 -0.78 2.16
C ALA A 294 0.63 -0.97 3.65
N ILE A 295 -0.53 -0.48 4.07
CA ILE A 295 -1.02 -0.52 5.46
C ILE A 295 -2.44 -1.06 5.48
N LEU A 296 -2.73 -1.91 6.47
CA LEU A 296 -4.09 -2.25 6.89
C LEU A 296 -4.56 -1.17 7.86
N SER A 297 -5.59 -0.43 7.48
CA SER A 297 -6.19 0.65 8.26
C SER A 297 -7.53 0.23 8.91
N GLY A 298 -7.98 0.97 9.91
CA GLY A 298 -9.19 0.69 10.68
C GLY A 298 -8.92 -0.05 12.00
N THR A 299 -7.66 -0.27 12.34
CA THR A 299 -7.17 -0.92 13.57
C THR A 299 -6.73 0.11 14.61
N SER A 300 -6.59 -0.28 15.87
CA SER A 300 -6.13 0.58 16.98
C SER A 300 -4.63 0.88 16.93
N ALA A 301 -3.86 0.11 16.16
CA ALA A 301 -2.45 0.34 15.88
C ALA A 301 -2.15 -0.01 14.41
N PRO A 302 -1.11 0.58 13.78
CA PRO A 302 -0.75 0.28 12.42
C PRO A 302 -0.47 -1.22 12.21
N CYS A 303 -1.04 -1.79 11.15
CA CYS A 303 -0.82 -3.19 10.79
C CYS A 303 -0.18 -3.26 9.40
N ILE A 304 1.04 -3.80 9.33
CA ILE A 304 1.79 -3.96 8.09
C ILE A 304 1.42 -5.32 7.50
N LEU A 305 0.66 -5.27 6.40
CA LEU A 305 0.21 -6.44 5.68
C LEU A 305 0.70 -6.40 4.26
N THR A 306 1.79 -7.12 4.00
CA THR A 306 2.42 -7.24 2.69
C THR A 306 2.09 -8.58 2.03
N SER A 307 2.15 -8.62 0.70
CA SER A 307 2.06 -9.86 -0.08
C SER A 307 3.34 -10.69 0.05
N ARG A 308 3.25 -12.01 -0.16
CA ARG A 308 4.44 -12.86 -0.26
C ARG A 308 5.35 -12.48 -1.43
N SER A 309 4.78 -11.92 -2.48
CA SER A 309 5.51 -11.49 -3.68
C SER A 309 6.12 -10.09 -3.55
N ASP A 310 5.87 -9.38 -2.44
CA ASP A 310 6.40 -8.02 -2.27
C ASP A 310 7.91 -8.05 -2.00
N SER A 311 8.61 -7.08 -2.56
CA SER A 311 10.04 -6.92 -2.38
C SER A 311 10.41 -6.52 -0.95
N VAL A 312 11.68 -6.67 -0.59
CA VAL A 312 12.23 -6.14 0.67
C VAL A 312 11.98 -4.63 0.77
N ALA A 313 12.21 -3.89 -0.32
CA ALA A 313 11.98 -2.45 -0.35
C ALA A 313 10.51 -2.07 -0.05
N THR A 314 9.54 -2.79 -0.63
CA THR A 314 8.11 -2.59 -0.34
C THR A 314 7.79 -2.81 1.14
N ARG A 315 8.42 -3.81 1.78
CA ARG A 315 8.25 -4.08 3.21
C ARG A 315 8.85 -2.98 4.07
N VAL A 316 10.06 -2.50 3.74
CA VAL A 316 10.69 -1.34 4.43
C VAL A 316 9.82 -0.10 4.29
N ASN A 317 9.34 0.20 3.09
CA ASN A 317 8.43 1.33 2.85
C ASN A 317 7.13 1.22 3.64
N SER A 318 6.59 -0.01 3.80
CA SER A 318 5.39 -0.25 4.61
C SER A 318 5.63 -0.04 6.11
N ILE A 319 6.88 -0.23 6.57
CA ILE A 319 7.29 0.12 7.95
C ILE A 319 7.34 1.63 8.14
N VAL A 320 7.73 2.37 7.11
CA VAL A 320 7.83 3.84 7.13
C VAL A 320 6.47 4.52 7.15
N LEU A 321 5.44 3.91 6.51
CA LEU A 321 4.07 4.44 6.48
C LEU A 321 3.38 4.35 7.83
#